data_edf6ed23a7dca9a75da136f8cced3366
#
_entry.id   edf6ed23a7dca9a75da136f8cced3366
#
_cell.length_a   1.000
_cell.length_b   1.000
_cell.length_c   1.000
_cell.angle_alpha   90.00
_cell.angle_beta   90.00
_cell.angle_gamma   90.00
#
_symmetry.space_group_name_H-M   'P 1'
#
loop_
_entity.id
_entity.type
_entity.pdbx_description
1 polymer ?
#
loop_
_entity_poly.entity_id
_entity_poly.type
_entity_poly.pdbx_seq_one_letter_code
_entity_poly.pdbx_strand_id
1 'polypeptide(L)'
;MRRAMSNWHWIGRSGAAAILLSSMLAAPVMAQPVYEAIVLDAQTGQVLRELNPDVSTQPASLTKMMTLYLTFEALNQGRLRLDQYLRVSDYAATRAPSKLGLVPGESVTVHDVILGIVTKSANDAAVVLAEALGGSEGAFAQQMTWKARQLGMNSTVYYNANGLPDPNQRTTARDIARLALALYHQFPREYRYFSTRAFVFRGQEMRNHNHMMEWYSGLDGIKTGYVNASGFNLAASAVREGHRLIGVVMGGQSAGWRDRQMAALLDQGFADIGNGQAASRPVMASVQPSASSHSAQPQAPVYATSPSAAPAAATAAPQQSNPAPVMASAPPQGDTATVPGRSGMIDNALRHLSPVGRAEAATAARETAGEDWSIQLGAFRAESAAEQAIRHATSVTAVRGKPREVLAPAKGESNRLYRALLTHFSQKGAQAACGELHKKGIACTVVRPGALRVASR
;
A
#
# COMPACT_ATOMS: atom_id res chain seq x y z
N MET A 1 -18.80 -102.50 -11.78
CA MET A 1 -19.36 -102.05 -13.08
C MET A 1 -19.26 -100.52 -13.16
N ARG A 2 -18.42 -100.08 -14.07
CA ARG A 2 -18.56 -99.05 -15.12
C ARG A 2 -19.22 -97.77 -14.69
N ARG A 3 -18.54 -96.70 -14.84
CA ARG A 3 -18.23 -95.65 -15.83
C ARG A 3 -18.50 -94.32 -15.13
N ALA A 4 -17.96 -93.19 -15.44
CA ALA A 4 -17.00 -92.69 -16.40
C ALA A 4 -16.74 -91.26 -16.04
N MET A 5 -15.57 -90.87 -16.45
CA MET A 5 -15.02 -89.52 -16.50
C MET A 5 -15.98 -88.44 -16.96
N SER A 6 -15.85 -87.20 -16.45
CA SER A 6 -15.63 -86.08 -17.36
C SER A 6 -14.97 -84.92 -16.60
N ASN A 7 -13.81 -84.50 -17.10
CA ASN A 7 -13.06 -83.31 -16.78
C ASN A 7 -13.85 -82.11 -17.34
N TRP A 8 -13.92 -81.04 -16.56
CA TRP A 8 -14.10 -79.72 -17.16
C TRP A 8 -13.20 -78.71 -16.43
N HIS A 9 -12.18 -78.30 -17.20
CA HIS A 9 -11.32 -77.18 -16.89
C HIS A 9 -12.14 -75.87 -16.88
N TRP A 10 -12.13 -75.13 -15.77
CA TRP A 10 -12.50 -73.71 -15.76
C TRP A 10 -11.23 -72.89 -15.59
N ILE A 11 -10.91 -72.22 -16.67
CA ILE A 11 -9.83 -71.24 -16.76
C ILE A 11 -10.20 -70.00 -15.88
N GLY A 12 -9.39 -69.80 -14.84
CA GLY A 12 -9.49 -68.63 -14.00
C GLY A 12 -9.09 -67.38 -14.77
N ARG A 13 -10.04 -66.46 -14.99
CA ARG A 13 -9.71 -65.10 -15.43
C ARG A 13 -9.42 -64.26 -14.21
N SER A 14 -8.12 -64.04 -13.96
CA SER A 14 -7.62 -63.11 -12.95
C SER A 14 -8.01 -61.67 -13.39
N GLY A 15 -9.07 -61.11 -12.80
CA GLY A 15 -9.41 -59.72 -12.91
C GLY A 15 -8.46 -58.91 -12.03
N ALA A 16 -7.44 -58.29 -12.61
CA ALA A 16 -6.65 -57.28 -11.94
C ALA A 16 -7.52 -56.02 -11.73
N ALA A 17 -8.00 -55.86 -10.53
CA ALA A 17 -8.63 -54.61 -10.10
C ALA A 17 -7.54 -53.52 -10.00
N ALA A 18 -7.44 -52.66 -11.01
CA ALA A 18 -6.62 -51.46 -10.97
C ALA A 18 -7.27 -50.47 -10.03
N ILE A 19 -6.76 -50.37 -8.79
CA ILE A 19 -7.09 -49.31 -7.85
C ILE A 19 -6.43 -48.04 -8.37
N LEU A 20 -7.19 -47.21 -9.08
CA LEU A 20 -6.81 -45.85 -9.40
C LEU A 20 -6.84 -45.04 -8.08
N LEU A 21 -5.66 -44.92 -7.43
CA LEU A 21 -5.41 -43.94 -6.41
C LEU A 21 -5.48 -42.55 -7.05
N SER A 22 -6.67 -41.94 -7.04
CA SER A 22 -6.85 -40.52 -7.32
C SER A 22 -6.20 -39.74 -6.19
N SER A 23 -4.91 -39.42 -6.35
CA SER A 23 -4.26 -38.39 -5.53
C SER A 23 -4.96 -37.06 -5.79
N MET A 24 -5.96 -36.74 -4.97
CA MET A 24 -6.47 -35.38 -4.83
C MET A 24 -5.32 -34.50 -4.39
N LEU A 25 -4.68 -33.81 -5.32
CA LEU A 25 -3.84 -32.67 -5.06
C LEU A 25 -4.74 -31.63 -4.37
N ALA A 26 -4.75 -31.65 -3.03
CA ALA A 26 -5.36 -30.58 -2.24
C ALA A 26 -4.62 -29.30 -2.62
N ALA A 27 -5.28 -28.43 -3.41
CA ALA A 27 -4.79 -27.09 -3.63
C ALA A 27 -4.59 -26.43 -2.24
N PRO A 28 -3.48 -25.72 -2.00
CA PRO A 28 -3.28 -25.04 -0.73
C PRO A 28 -4.46 -24.07 -0.54
N VAL A 29 -5.28 -24.36 0.45
CA VAL A 29 -6.30 -23.43 0.93
C VAL A 29 -5.53 -22.25 1.52
N MET A 30 -5.47 -21.15 0.78
CA MET A 30 -4.93 -19.90 1.30
C MET A 30 -5.82 -19.51 2.48
N ALA A 31 -5.27 -19.59 3.67
CA ALA A 31 -5.97 -19.19 4.88
C ALA A 31 -6.45 -17.74 4.72
N GLN A 32 -7.74 -17.50 4.99
CA GLN A 32 -8.27 -16.13 4.99
C GLN A 32 -7.57 -15.33 6.09
N PRO A 33 -7.26 -14.04 5.83
CA PRO A 33 -6.69 -13.18 6.87
C PRO A 33 -7.57 -13.20 8.12
N VAL A 34 -6.96 -13.41 9.27
CA VAL A 34 -7.66 -13.37 10.56
C VAL A 34 -7.99 -11.91 10.86
N TYR A 35 -9.21 -11.66 11.32
CA TYR A 35 -9.60 -10.33 11.80
C TYR A 35 -8.98 -10.08 13.17
N GLU A 36 -8.25 -9.00 13.29
CA GLU A 36 -7.57 -8.55 14.49
C GLU A 36 -7.98 -7.11 14.80
N ALA A 37 -8.23 -6.81 16.06
CA ALA A 37 -8.61 -5.46 16.49
C ALA A 37 -8.11 -5.15 17.89
N ILE A 38 -7.77 -3.88 18.12
CA ILE A 38 -7.50 -3.33 19.44
C ILE A 38 -7.84 -1.83 19.44
N VAL A 39 -8.45 -1.37 20.55
CA VAL A 39 -8.66 0.05 20.83
C VAL A 39 -8.17 0.35 22.23
N LEU A 40 -7.43 1.42 22.38
CA LEU A 40 -6.91 1.88 23.65
C LEU A 40 -7.09 3.40 23.82
N ASP A 41 -7.19 3.82 25.07
CA ASP A 41 -7.08 5.21 25.46
C ASP A 41 -5.62 5.66 25.34
N ALA A 42 -5.38 6.69 24.55
CA ALA A 42 -4.02 7.15 24.26
C ALA A 42 -3.38 7.90 25.44
N GLN A 43 -4.14 8.40 26.39
CA GLN A 43 -3.63 9.13 27.55
C GLN A 43 -3.15 8.16 28.64
N THR A 44 -3.94 7.09 28.88
CA THR A 44 -3.69 6.14 29.96
C THR A 44 -2.97 4.88 29.50
N GLY A 45 -3.00 4.57 28.20
CA GLY A 45 -2.54 3.30 27.65
C GLY A 45 -3.51 2.14 27.91
N GLN A 46 -4.69 2.41 28.46
CA GLN A 46 -5.67 1.39 28.81
C GLN A 46 -6.31 0.77 27.57
N VAL A 47 -6.33 -0.56 27.51
CA VAL A 47 -7.00 -1.31 26.44
C VAL A 47 -8.49 -1.34 26.71
N LEU A 48 -9.28 -0.72 25.83
CA LEU A 48 -10.73 -0.63 25.93
C LEU A 48 -11.41 -1.82 25.26
N ARG A 49 -10.93 -2.22 24.10
CA ARG A 49 -11.45 -3.34 23.30
C ARG A 49 -10.33 -4.08 22.61
N GLU A 50 -10.43 -5.40 22.52
CA GLU A 50 -9.51 -6.20 21.73
C GLU A 50 -10.15 -7.51 21.25
N LEU A 51 -9.70 -7.96 20.09
CA LEU A 51 -10.04 -9.24 19.49
C LEU A 51 -8.84 -9.76 18.70
N ASN A 52 -8.34 -10.93 19.03
CA ASN A 52 -7.17 -11.53 18.40
C ASN A 52 -5.96 -10.59 18.28
N PRO A 53 -5.64 -9.73 19.28
CA PRO A 53 -4.69 -8.64 19.11
C PRO A 53 -3.24 -9.10 18.93
N ASP A 54 -2.94 -10.36 19.29
CA ASP A 54 -1.60 -10.95 19.31
C ASP A 54 -1.39 -11.97 18.17
N VAL A 55 -2.34 -12.12 17.26
CA VAL A 55 -2.16 -12.97 16.08
C VAL A 55 -1.05 -12.39 15.20
N SER A 56 -0.15 -13.26 14.73
CA SER A 56 0.97 -12.86 13.88
C SER A 56 0.51 -12.67 12.44
N THR A 57 0.72 -11.49 11.89
CA THR A 57 0.30 -11.12 10.55
C THR A 57 1.32 -10.21 9.85
N GLN A 58 1.14 -9.96 8.55
CA GLN A 58 2.00 -9.03 7.82
C GLN A 58 1.53 -7.58 8.02
N PRO A 59 2.44 -6.64 8.38
CA PRO A 59 2.07 -5.24 8.63
C PRO A 59 1.58 -4.48 7.40
N ALA A 60 1.93 -4.93 6.19
CA ALA A 60 1.75 -4.14 4.98
C ALA A 60 2.31 -2.71 5.18
N SER A 61 1.68 -1.67 4.63
CA SER A 61 2.16 -0.28 4.78
C SER A 61 2.04 0.31 6.19
N LEU A 62 1.54 -0.42 7.20
CA LEU A 62 1.70 -0.01 8.60
C LEU A 62 3.18 -0.03 9.03
N THR A 63 4.03 -0.79 8.33
CA THR A 63 5.51 -0.74 8.43
C THR A 63 6.06 0.69 8.39
N LYS A 64 5.48 1.55 7.55
CA LYS A 64 5.91 2.95 7.39
C LYS A 64 5.73 3.80 8.65
N MET A 65 4.92 3.34 9.61
CA MET A 65 4.84 3.98 10.92
C MET A 65 6.17 3.88 11.66
N MET A 66 6.87 2.73 11.59
CA MET A 66 8.20 2.58 12.18
C MET A 66 9.26 3.36 11.38
N THR A 67 9.14 3.42 10.06
CA THR A 67 10.02 4.26 9.21
C THR A 67 9.91 5.72 9.62
N LEU A 68 8.69 6.23 9.79
CA LEU A 68 8.43 7.60 10.26
C LEU A 68 8.88 7.79 11.72
N TYR A 69 8.70 6.79 12.60
CA TYR A 69 9.20 6.87 13.97
C TYR A 69 10.71 7.14 14.02
N LEU A 70 11.50 6.36 13.30
CA LEU A 70 12.96 6.55 13.24
C LEU A 70 13.35 7.86 12.54
N THR A 71 12.54 8.31 11.56
CA THR A 71 12.72 9.61 10.92
C THR A 71 12.48 10.76 11.89
N PHE A 72 11.40 10.71 12.67
CA PHE A 72 11.08 11.72 13.68
C PHE A 72 12.12 11.74 14.81
N GLU A 73 12.60 10.56 15.22
CA GLU A 73 13.69 10.46 16.16
C GLU A 73 14.98 11.13 15.61
N ALA A 74 15.29 10.92 14.33
CA ALA A 74 16.44 11.55 13.69
C ALA A 74 16.30 13.07 13.55
N LEU A 75 15.08 13.57 13.27
CA LEU A 75 14.78 15.01 13.26
C LEU A 75 14.97 15.64 14.65
N ASN A 76 14.45 15.01 15.70
CA ASN A 76 14.55 15.51 17.08
C ASN A 76 15.99 15.46 17.61
N GLN A 77 16.82 14.56 17.09
CA GLN A 77 18.25 14.45 17.39
C GLN A 77 19.13 15.35 16.51
N GLY A 78 18.56 16.10 15.58
CA GLY A 78 19.31 16.95 14.63
C GLY A 78 20.11 16.18 13.58
N ARG A 79 19.93 14.85 13.46
CA ARG A 79 20.58 14.01 12.43
C ARG A 79 19.95 14.18 11.03
N LEU A 80 18.71 14.65 10.98
CA LEU A 80 18.01 15.09 9.79
C LEU A 80 17.41 16.48 9.98
N ARG A 81 17.18 17.19 8.88
CA ARG A 81 16.39 18.42 8.83
C ARG A 81 15.30 18.29 7.78
N LEU A 82 14.17 18.97 7.98
CA LEU A 82 13.03 18.90 7.03
C LEU A 82 13.40 19.46 5.64
N ASP A 83 14.22 20.48 5.58
CA ASP A 83 14.70 21.13 4.36
C ASP A 83 15.90 20.40 3.70
N GLN A 84 16.44 19.38 4.36
CA GLN A 84 17.53 18.58 3.83
C GLN A 84 17.11 17.81 2.58
N TYR A 85 17.96 17.84 1.57
CA TYR A 85 17.78 17.06 0.35
C TYR A 85 18.41 15.67 0.50
N LEU A 86 17.65 14.63 0.14
CA LEU A 86 18.08 13.25 0.09
C LEU A 86 18.18 12.80 -1.36
N ARG A 87 19.25 12.11 -1.70
CA ARG A 87 19.43 11.55 -3.06
C ARG A 87 18.56 10.32 -3.26
N VAL A 88 17.95 10.21 -4.43
CA VAL A 88 17.15 9.06 -4.83
C VAL A 88 18.05 8.06 -5.55
N SER A 89 18.15 6.85 -5.01
CA SER A 89 18.87 5.73 -5.63
C SER A 89 18.02 5.06 -6.72
N ASP A 90 18.68 4.30 -7.61
CA ASP A 90 18.00 3.42 -8.56
C ASP A 90 17.11 2.42 -7.83
N TYR A 91 17.59 1.90 -6.72
CA TYR A 91 16.86 0.94 -5.89
C TYR A 91 15.57 1.54 -5.34
N ALA A 92 15.60 2.74 -4.77
CA ALA A 92 14.41 3.43 -4.25
C ALA A 92 13.39 3.70 -5.38
N ALA A 93 13.84 4.25 -6.51
CA ALA A 93 12.97 4.61 -7.64
C ALA A 93 12.25 3.40 -8.28
N THR A 94 12.87 2.22 -8.25
CA THR A 94 12.30 0.97 -8.82
C THR A 94 11.27 0.28 -7.92
N ARG A 95 11.01 0.79 -6.72
CA ARG A 95 10.01 0.16 -5.82
C ARG A 95 8.65 0.05 -6.46
N ALA A 96 7.95 -1.05 -6.13
CA ALA A 96 6.58 -1.28 -6.57
C ALA A 96 5.62 -0.19 -6.03
N PRO A 97 4.54 0.16 -6.71
CA PRO A 97 3.54 1.12 -6.21
C PRO A 97 2.89 0.66 -4.88
N SER A 98 2.41 1.60 -4.04
CA SER A 98 2.24 3.05 -4.26
C SER A 98 3.55 3.82 -4.11
N LYS A 99 3.74 4.88 -4.90
CA LYS A 99 4.99 5.66 -4.90
C LYS A 99 4.77 7.12 -5.32
N LEU A 100 5.72 8.02 -5.01
CA LEU A 100 5.75 9.39 -5.51
C LEU A 100 6.18 9.47 -6.99
N GLY A 101 6.86 8.45 -7.50
CA GLY A 101 7.46 8.45 -8.82
C GLY A 101 8.79 9.22 -8.84
N LEU A 102 9.60 9.02 -7.79
CA LEU A 102 10.92 9.59 -7.69
C LEU A 102 11.83 9.05 -8.79
N VAL A 103 12.71 9.92 -9.33
CA VAL A 103 13.61 9.59 -10.45
C VAL A 103 15.02 9.33 -9.90
N PRO A 104 15.74 8.30 -10.40
CA PRO A 104 17.11 8.03 -9.98
C PRO A 104 18.02 9.24 -10.17
N GLY A 105 18.86 9.50 -9.18
CA GLY A 105 19.84 10.58 -9.21
C GLY A 105 19.32 11.96 -8.84
N GLU A 106 18.00 12.16 -8.80
CA GLU A 106 17.42 13.41 -8.29
C GLU A 106 17.52 13.51 -6.77
N SER A 107 17.16 14.66 -6.25
CA SER A 107 17.09 14.93 -4.81
C SER A 107 15.67 15.34 -4.42
N VAL A 108 15.23 14.90 -3.24
CA VAL A 108 13.92 15.19 -2.67
C VAL A 108 14.08 15.64 -1.22
N THR A 109 13.27 16.58 -0.74
CA THR A 109 13.37 17.04 0.65
C THR A 109 12.85 15.98 1.63
N VAL A 110 13.39 15.95 2.84
CA VAL A 110 12.86 15.11 3.94
C VAL A 110 11.39 15.41 4.18
N HIS A 111 10.98 16.67 4.10
CA HIS A 111 9.59 17.09 4.24
C HIS A 111 8.67 16.43 3.21
N ASP A 112 9.02 16.50 1.92
CA ASP A 112 8.20 15.90 0.84
C ASP A 112 8.14 14.37 0.95
N VAL A 113 9.25 13.76 1.37
CA VAL A 113 9.31 12.31 1.63
C VAL A 113 8.34 11.91 2.75
N ILE A 114 8.32 12.65 3.87
CA ILE A 114 7.38 12.43 4.99
C ILE A 114 5.95 12.56 4.48
N LEU A 115 5.62 13.64 3.78
CA LEU A 115 4.28 13.87 3.24
C LEU A 115 3.87 12.79 2.24
N GLY A 116 4.78 12.36 1.37
CA GLY A 116 4.55 11.26 0.44
C GLY A 116 4.27 9.92 1.13
N ILE A 117 4.95 9.63 2.24
CA ILE A 117 4.72 8.43 3.04
C ILE A 117 3.35 8.49 3.72
N VAL A 118 3.01 9.61 4.32
CA VAL A 118 1.76 9.78 5.08
C VAL A 118 0.55 9.73 4.16
N THR A 119 0.56 10.47 3.05
CA THR A 119 -0.61 10.59 2.17
C THR A 119 -0.67 9.47 1.14
N LYS A 120 0.33 9.39 0.25
CA LYS A 120 0.39 8.44 -0.87
C LYS A 120 0.85 7.04 -0.45
N SER A 121 1.33 6.88 0.79
CA SER A 121 1.95 5.61 1.23
C SER A 121 3.16 5.21 0.36
N ALA A 122 3.95 6.20 -0.07
CA ALA A 122 4.99 6.06 -1.08
C ALA A 122 6.10 5.09 -0.65
N ASN A 123 6.31 4.03 -1.43
CA ASN A 123 7.32 3.00 -1.17
C ASN A 123 8.73 3.50 -1.50
N ASP A 124 8.89 4.23 -2.61
CA ASP A 124 10.14 4.88 -3.01
C ASP A 124 10.62 5.87 -1.95
N ALA A 125 9.73 6.72 -1.45
CA ALA A 125 10.01 7.68 -0.38
C ALA A 125 10.46 6.98 0.93
N ALA A 126 9.84 5.86 1.30
CA ALA A 126 10.25 5.09 2.48
C ALA A 126 11.66 4.52 2.35
N VAL A 127 12.03 4.06 1.14
CA VAL A 127 13.39 3.55 0.87
C VAL A 127 14.42 4.67 0.88
N VAL A 128 14.11 5.86 0.33
CA VAL A 128 15.00 7.03 0.41
C VAL A 128 15.36 7.36 1.86
N LEU A 129 14.38 7.35 2.78
CA LEU A 129 14.67 7.55 4.22
C LEU A 129 15.49 6.39 4.80
N ALA A 130 15.18 5.17 4.42
CA ALA A 130 15.89 3.99 4.91
C ALA A 130 17.38 4.02 4.51
N GLU A 131 17.66 4.40 3.27
CA GLU A 131 19.04 4.55 2.79
C GLU A 131 19.77 5.72 3.47
N ALA A 132 19.08 6.85 3.67
CA ALA A 132 19.64 8.02 4.35
C ALA A 132 19.97 7.76 5.82
N LEU A 133 19.17 6.98 6.53
CA LEU A 133 19.31 6.73 7.97
C LEU A 133 20.09 5.44 8.27
N GLY A 134 20.01 4.45 7.42
CA GLY A 134 20.61 3.12 7.62
C GLY A 134 21.73 2.77 6.64
N GLY A 135 22.00 3.61 5.64
CA GLY A 135 22.94 3.31 4.56
C GLY A 135 22.39 2.31 3.53
N SER A 136 21.43 1.47 3.92
CA SER A 136 20.68 0.56 3.05
C SER A 136 19.33 0.21 3.67
N GLU A 137 18.34 -0.20 2.83
CA GLU A 137 17.03 -0.63 3.34
C GLU A 137 17.16 -1.83 4.30
N GLY A 138 18.05 -2.79 4.02
CA GLY A 138 18.26 -3.96 4.88
C GLY A 138 18.83 -3.60 6.25
N ALA A 139 19.85 -2.73 6.31
CA ALA A 139 20.42 -2.25 7.57
C ALA A 139 19.39 -1.42 8.36
N PHE A 140 18.60 -0.60 7.67
CA PHE A 140 17.51 0.15 8.29
C PHE A 140 16.42 -0.76 8.87
N ALA A 141 16.04 -1.83 8.17
CA ALA A 141 15.07 -2.82 8.66
C ALA A 141 15.56 -3.53 9.95
N GLN A 142 16.87 -3.75 10.08
CA GLN A 142 17.46 -4.23 11.35
C GLN A 142 17.31 -3.18 12.47
N GLN A 143 17.56 -1.90 12.17
CA GLN A 143 17.32 -0.81 13.13
C GLN A 143 15.84 -0.71 13.52
N MET A 144 14.91 -0.85 12.56
CA MET A 144 13.47 -0.89 12.83
C MET A 144 13.11 -2.03 13.78
N THR A 145 13.66 -3.23 13.55
CA THR A 145 13.40 -4.40 14.39
C THR A 145 13.99 -4.21 15.80
N TRP A 146 15.19 -3.67 15.90
CA TRP A 146 15.78 -3.33 17.19
C TRP A 146 14.95 -2.29 17.96
N LYS A 147 14.51 -1.22 17.28
CA LYS A 147 13.61 -0.21 17.85
C LYS A 147 12.29 -0.83 18.30
N ALA A 148 11.73 -1.74 17.52
CA ALA A 148 10.51 -2.47 17.90
C ALA A 148 10.68 -3.18 19.24
N ARG A 149 11.82 -3.85 19.48
CA ARG A 149 12.11 -4.47 20.79
C ARG A 149 12.14 -3.46 21.92
N GLN A 150 12.77 -2.29 21.71
CA GLN A 150 12.81 -1.21 22.71
C GLN A 150 11.40 -0.67 23.05
N LEU A 151 10.49 -0.66 22.07
CA LEU A 151 9.10 -0.26 22.23
C LEU A 151 8.22 -1.37 22.81
N GLY A 152 8.78 -2.53 23.16
CA GLY A 152 8.01 -3.69 23.63
C GLY A 152 7.20 -4.41 22.55
N MET A 153 7.50 -4.16 21.27
CA MET A 153 6.89 -4.82 20.11
C MET A 153 7.57 -6.18 19.86
N ASN A 154 7.40 -7.10 20.77
CA ASN A 154 8.17 -8.35 20.81
C ASN A 154 7.81 -9.35 19.71
N SER A 155 6.66 -9.21 19.08
CA SER A 155 6.17 -10.06 17.98
C SER A 155 6.43 -9.45 16.60
N THR A 156 7.14 -8.30 16.53
CA THR A 156 7.36 -7.58 15.26
C THR A 156 8.77 -7.75 14.75
N VAL A 157 8.89 -8.09 13.46
CA VAL A 157 10.18 -8.14 12.73
C VAL A 157 9.99 -7.43 11.40
N TYR A 158 10.92 -6.55 11.04
CA TYR A 158 10.94 -5.81 9.78
C TYR A 158 12.04 -6.34 8.86
N TYR A 159 11.73 -6.45 7.56
CA TYR A 159 12.66 -6.82 6.50
C TYR A 159 12.81 -5.75 5.43
N ASN A 160 11.91 -4.76 5.42
CA ASN A 160 11.97 -3.60 4.55
C ASN A 160 11.33 -2.38 5.24
N ALA A 161 11.54 -1.20 4.66
CA ALA A 161 11.05 0.07 5.20
C ALA A 161 9.64 0.44 4.74
N ASN A 162 9.10 -0.27 3.77
CA ASN A 162 7.90 0.16 3.02
C ASN A 162 6.68 -0.75 3.22
N GLY A 163 6.87 -1.99 3.69
CA GLY A 163 5.79 -2.95 3.93
C GLY A 163 5.35 -3.71 2.67
N LEU A 164 6.18 -3.75 1.62
CA LEU A 164 6.00 -4.70 0.54
C LEU A 164 6.08 -6.14 1.08
N PRO A 165 5.41 -7.09 0.43
CA PRO A 165 5.36 -8.46 0.93
C PRO A 165 6.74 -9.09 1.13
N ASP A 166 6.97 -9.58 2.33
CA ASP A 166 8.08 -10.44 2.71
C ASP A 166 7.55 -11.51 3.67
N PRO A 167 7.81 -12.82 3.45
CA PRO A 167 7.23 -13.89 4.27
C PRO A 167 7.71 -13.86 5.73
N ASN A 168 8.85 -13.24 6.00
CA ASN A 168 9.44 -13.15 7.32
C ASN A 168 9.04 -11.87 8.08
N GLN A 169 8.50 -10.86 7.37
CA GLN A 169 8.04 -9.61 7.96
C GLN A 169 6.70 -9.81 8.65
N ARG A 170 6.65 -9.59 9.96
CA ARG A 170 5.47 -9.84 10.78
C ARG A 170 5.29 -8.80 11.87
N THR A 171 4.06 -8.70 12.35
CA THR A 171 3.64 -7.86 13.47
C THR A 171 2.36 -8.43 14.10
N THR A 172 1.79 -7.70 15.07
CA THR A 172 0.47 -7.95 15.66
C THR A 172 -0.28 -6.62 15.79
N ALA A 173 -1.61 -6.67 15.93
CA ALA A 173 -2.39 -5.46 16.15
C ALA A 173 -1.97 -4.75 17.45
N ARG A 174 -1.62 -5.49 18.50
CA ARG A 174 -1.10 -4.93 19.75
C ARG A 174 0.24 -4.21 19.58
N ASP A 175 1.16 -4.78 18.82
CA ASP A 175 2.47 -4.15 18.58
C ASP A 175 2.32 -2.87 17.75
N ILE A 176 1.44 -2.85 16.75
CA ILE A 176 1.12 -1.63 15.99
C ILE A 176 0.47 -0.57 16.89
N ALA A 177 -0.40 -0.96 17.83
CA ALA A 177 -0.98 -0.03 18.79
C ALA A 177 0.09 0.57 19.73
N ARG A 178 1.07 -0.22 20.18
CA ARG A 178 2.25 0.30 20.92
C ARG A 178 3.03 1.32 20.13
N LEU A 179 3.29 1.03 18.84
CA LEU A 179 3.98 1.97 17.96
C LEU A 179 3.20 3.27 17.78
N ALA A 180 1.88 3.18 17.58
CA ALA A 180 1.01 4.34 17.45
C ALA A 180 1.02 5.19 18.73
N LEU A 181 0.97 4.55 19.89
CA LEU A 181 1.05 5.21 21.19
C LEU A 181 2.42 5.91 21.38
N ALA A 182 3.51 5.22 21.03
CA ALA A 182 4.86 5.79 21.10
C ALA A 182 5.01 7.00 20.15
N LEU A 183 4.50 6.94 18.94
CA LEU A 183 4.47 8.07 18.00
C LEU A 183 3.73 9.27 18.59
N TYR A 184 2.57 9.04 19.19
CA TYR A 184 1.77 10.11 19.80
C TYR A 184 2.48 10.79 20.97
N HIS A 185 3.05 10.02 21.90
CA HIS A 185 3.66 10.56 23.10
C HIS A 185 5.05 11.17 22.88
N GLN A 186 5.86 10.54 22.04
CA GLN A 186 7.26 10.93 21.90
C GLN A 186 7.49 11.99 20.83
N PHE A 187 6.58 12.09 19.84
CA PHE A 187 6.71 13.02 18.71
C PHE A 187 5.45 13.86 18.50
N PRO A 188 4.97 14.62 19.50
CA PRO A 188 3.70 15.35 19.42
C PRO A 188 3.68 16.42 18.32
N ARG A 189 4.85 16.96 17.93
CA ARG A 189 4.97 17.94 16.84
C ARG A 189 4.83 17.25 15.48
N GLU A 190 5.55 16.16 15.29
CA GLU A 190 5.62 15.39 14.04
C GLU A 190 4.37 14.53 13.84
N TYR A 191 3.70 14.14 14.92
CA TYR A 191 2.45 13.39 14.87
C TYR A 191 1.39 14.09 14.01
N ARG A 192 1.40 15.41 13.94
CA ARG A 192 0.47 16.21 13.12
C ARG A 192 0.58 15.92 11.63
N TYR A 193 1.70 15.36 11.13
CA TYR A 193 1.80 14.94 9.74
C TYR A 193 0.75 13.90 9.36
N PHE A 194 0.35 13.03 10.29
CA PHE A 194 -0.63 11.98 10.03
C PHE A 194 -2.03 12.53 9.70
N SER A 195 -2.35 13.76 10.08
CA SER A 195 -3.63 14.43 9.76
C SER A 195 -3.64 15.09 8.38
N THR A 196 -2.54 15.03 7.62
CA THR A 196 -2.46 15.60 6.27
C THR A 196 -3.40 14.88 5.32
N ARG A 197 -4.44 15.59 4.82
CA ARG A 197 -5.44 15.01 3.91
C ARG A 197 -4.94 14.89 2.48
N ALA A 198 -4.14 15.85 2.04
CA ALA A 198 -3.51 15.88 0.74
C ALA A 198 -2.29 16.81 0.76
N PHE A 199 -1.36 16.62 -0.19
CA PHE A 199 -0.31 17.59 -0.48
C PHE A 199 -0.04 17.62 -1.98
N VAL A 200 0.57 18.70 -2.45
CA VAL A 200 0.91 18.84 -3.87
C VAL A 200 2.39 18.48 -4.05
N PHE A 201 2.65 17.47 -4.87
CA PHE A 201 4.01 17.08 -5.25
C PHE A 201 4.16 17.19 -6.76
N ARG A 202 5.08 18.04 -7.24
CA ARG A 202 5.32 18.30 -8.67
C ARG A 202 4.03 18.63 -9.43
N GLY A 203 3.19 19.50 -8.85
CA GLY A 203 1.93 19.93 -9.46
C GLY A 203 0.80 18.89 -9.40
N GLN A 204 1.04 17.70 -8.81
CA GLN A 204 0.02 16.68 -8.64
C GLN A 204 -0.47 16.60 -7.19
N GLU A 205 -1.78 16.60 -6.98
CA GLU A 205 -2.39 16.41 -5.68
C GLU A 205 -2.28 14.94 -5.26
N MET A 206 -1.63 14.68 -4.13
CA MET A 206 -1.48 13.37 -3.50
C MET A 206 -2.42 13.28 -2.30
N ARG A 207 -3.57 12.62 -2.47
CA ARG A 207 -4.56 12.44 -1.41
C ARG A 207 -4.18 11.32 -0.47
N ASN A 208 -4.54 11.48 0.81
CA ASN A 208 -4.33 10.46 1.83
C ASN A 208 -5.22 9.23 1.55
N HIS A 209 -4.65 8.05 1.73
CA HIS A 209 -5.37 6.78 1.59
C HIS A 209 -6.32 6.49 2.78
N ASN A 210 -6.25 7.24 3.86
CA ASN A 210 -7.15 7.13 5.01
C ASN A 210 -8.40 7.99 4.78
N HIS A 211 -9.36 7.47 4.00
CA HIS A 211 -10.60 8.18 3.70
C HIS A 211 -11.53 8.34 4.91
N MET A 212 -11.30 7.64 6.03
CA MET A 212 -12.07 7.87 7.25
C MET A 212 -11.94 9.31 7.77
N MET A 213 -10.80 9.98 7.50
CA MET A 213 -10.61 11.39 7.88
C MET A 213 -11.61 12.34 7.20
N GLU A 214 -12.28 11.90 6.13
CA GLU A 214 -13.25 12.72 5.41
C GLU A 214 -14.63 12.72 6.10
N TRP A 215 -14.99 11.65 6.82
CA TRP A 215 -16.34 11.43 7.32
C TRP A 215 -16.45 11.06 8.81
N TYR A 216 -15.39 10.51 9.43
CA TYR A 216 -15.42 10.16 10.86
C TYR A 216 -14.93 11.34 11.70
N SER A 217 -15.83 11.90 12.51
CA SER A 217 -15.55 13.08 13.33
C SER A 217 -14.41 12.85 14.31
N GLY A 218 -13.46 13.78 14.35
CA GLY A 218 -12.30 13.74 15.25
C GLY A 218 -11.15 12.83 14.79
N LEU A 219 -11.26 12.13 13.64
CA LEU A 219 -10.18 11.29 13.13
C LEU A 219 -9.05 12.15 12.55
N ASP A 220 -7.81 11.93 13.01
CA ASP A 220 -6.63 12.71 12.64
C ASP A 220 -5.39 11.85 12.24
N GLY A 221 -5.61 10.60 11.95
CA GLY A 221 -4.54 9.69 11.49
C GLY A 221 -4.98 8.23 11.50
N ILE A 222 -4.06 7.26 11.36
CA ILE A 222 -2.61 7.36 11.26
C ILE A 222 -2.15 6.79 9.90
N LYS A 223 -2.44 5.49 9.63
CA LYS A 223 -1.92 4.82 8.43
C LYS A 223 -2.77 3.63 8.00
N THR A 224 -2.98 3.50 6.69
CA THR A 224 -3.59 2.33 6.05
C THR A 224 -2.54 1.37 5.51
N GLY A 225 -2.91 0.09 5.36
CA GLY A 225 -2.09 -0.93 4.72
C GLY A 225 -2.93 -1.97 4.00
N TYR A 226 -2.34 -2.60 2.97
CA TYR A 226 -2.93 -3.75 2.30
C TYR A 226 -1.85 -4.64 1.68
N VAL A 227 -1.92 -5.92 1.95
CA VAL A 227 -1.29 -7.00 1.19
C VAL A 227 -2.24 -8.20 1.19
N ASN A 228 -2.15 -9.06 0.19
CA ASN A 228 -3.06 -10.22 0.10
C ASN A 228 -3.04 -11.11 1.34
N ALA A 229 -1.88 -11.25 1.99
CA ALA A 229 -1.71 -12.11 3.16
C ALA A 229 -2.38 -11.58 4.43
N SER A 230 -2.46 -10.25 4.61
CA SER A 230 -3.06 -9.64 5.82
C SER A 230 -4.31 -8.83 5.54
N GLY A 231 -4.83 -8.80 4.31
CA GLY A 231 -6.03 -8.02 3.99
C GLY A 231 -5.86 -6.50 4.17
N PHE A 232 -6.98 -5.82 4.42
CA PHE A 232 -7.02 -4.37 4.60
C PHE A 232 -6.79 -4.00 6.07
N ASN A 233 -5.74 -3.21 6.32
CA ASN A 233 -5.28 -2.81 7.65
C ASN A 233 -5.44 -1.31 7.86
N LEU A 234 -5.62 -0.89 9.11
CA LEU A 234 -5.70 0.53 9.51
C LEU A 234 -5.24 0.67 10.97
N ALA A 235 -4.28 1.55 11.20
CA ALA A 235 -4.09 2.18 12.49
C ALA A 235 -4.73 3.57 12.43
N ALA A 236 -5.62 3.87 13.37
CA ALA A 236 -6.39 5.10 13.43
C ALA A 236 -6.20 5.82 14.76
N SER A 237 -6.39 7.14 14.74
CA SER A 237 -6.45 7.99 15.92
C SER A 237 -7.63 8.93 15.80
N ALA A 238 -8.39 9.08 16.87
CA ALA A 238 -9.53 9.99 16.92
C ALA A 238 -9.61 10.70 18.27
N VAL A 239 -10.13 11.94 18.27
CA VAL A 239 -10.34 12.76 19.46
C VAL A 239 -11.81 13.13 19.57
N ARG A 240 -12.42 12.92 20.75
CA ARG A 240 -13.75 13.43 21.12
C ARG A 240 -13.72 13.91 22.57
N GLU A 241 -14.28 15.06 22.85
CA GLU A 241 -14.42 15.62 24.20
C GLU A 241 -13.12 15.57 25.03
N GLY A 242 -11.99 15.85 24.37
CA GLY A 242 -10.67 15.83 24.99
C GLY A 242 -10.03 14.46 25.18
N HIS A 243 -10.74 13.36 24.96
CA HIS A 243 -10.20 12.01 24.99
C HIS A 243 -9.70 11.61 23.61
N ARG A 244 -8.50 10.97 23.58
CA ARG A 244 -7.91 10.42 22.36
C ARG A 244 -7.92 8.90 22.42
N LEU A 245 -8.47 8.28 21.40
CA LEU A 245 -8.37 6.84 21.19
C LEU A 245 -7.39 6.53 20.06
N ILE A 246 -6.70 5.39 20.20
CA ILE A 246 -5.94 4.74 19.14
C ILE A 246 -6.59 3.40 18.86
N GLY A 247 -6.93 3.15 17.60
CA GLY A 247 -7.48 1.88 17.14
C GLY A 247 -6.57 1.24 16.10
N VAL A 248 -6.49 -0.10 16.12
CA VAL A 248 -5.86 -0.89 15.06
C VAL A 248 -6.83 -1.97 14.61
N VAL A 249 -7.05 -2.07 13.31
CA VAL A 249 -7.80 -3.15 12.65
C VAL A 249 -6.91 -3.77 11.59
N MET A 250 -6.77 -5.09 11.61
CA MET A 250 -6.07 -5.88 10.61
C MET A 250 -6.95 -7.02 10.10
N GLY A 251 -6.63 -7.58 8.94
CA GLY A 251 -7.40 -8.69 8.38
C GLY A 251 -8.72 -8.30 7.71
N GLY A 252 -8.92 -7.03 7.38
CA GLY A 252 -10.17 -6.56 6.76
C GLY A 252 -10.38 -7.12 5.36
N GLN A 253 -11.63 -7.48 5.03
CA GLN A 253 -12.03 -8.04 3.73
C GLN A 253 -12.04 -6.97 2.61
N SER A 254 -12.29 -5.72 2.96
CA SER A 254 -12.24 -4.57 2.05
C SER A 254 -11.94 -3.27 2.82
N ALA A 255 -11.53 -2.22 2.11
CA ALA A 255 -11.30 -0.91 2.72
C ALA A 255 -12.54 -0.39 3.44
N GLY A 256 -13.71 -0.41 2.78
CA GLY A 256 -14.96 0.05 3.39
C GLY A 256 -15.43 -0.80 4.57
N TRP A 257 -15.20 -2.12 4.55
CA TRP A 257 -15.50 -2.98 5.70
C TRP A 257 -14.59 -2.63 6.87
N ARG A 258 -13.27 -2.53 6.64
CA ARG A 258 -12.27 -2.15 7.65
C ARG A 258 -12.61 -0.81 8.29
N ASP A 259 -13.00 0.20 7.49
CA ASP A 259 -13.35 1.54 7.96
C ASP A 259 -14.61 1.49 8.86
N ARG A 260 -15.63 0.72 8.48
CA ARG A 260 -16.83 0.54 9.34
C ARG A 260 -16.51 -0.18 10.65
N GLN A 261 -15.64 -1.21 10.62
CA GLN A 261 -15.22 -1.88 11.86
C GLN A 261 -14.46 -0.91 12.77
N MET A 262 -13.54 -0.12 12.21
CA MET A 262 -12.80 0.88 12.99
C MET A 262 -13.74 1.92 13.60
N ALA A 263 -14.70 2.44 12.85
CA ALA A 263 -15.67 3.41 13.36
C ALA A 263 -16.46 2.83 14.54
N ALA A 264 -17.01 1.62 14.38
CA ALA A 264 -17.78 0.96 15.45
C ALA A 264 -16.94 0.71 16.71
N LEU A 265 -15.66 0.32 16.56
CA LEU A 265 -14.75 0.10 17.69
C LEU A 265 -14.41 1.40 18.42
N LEU A 266 -14.15 2.48 17.68
CA LEU A 266 -13.88 3.80 18.26
C LEU A 266 -15.12 4.36 18.97
N ASP A 267 -16.32 4.24 18.37
CA ASP A 267 -17.58 4.65 19.00
C ASP A 267 -17.83 3.91 20.31
N GLN A 268 -17.61 2.61 20.32
CA GLN A 268 -17.72 1.81 21.56
C GLN A 268 -16.66 2.21 22.60
N GLY A 269 -15.42 2.48 22.17
CA GLY A 269 -14.37 2.94 23.07
C GLY A 269 -14.68 4.29 23.72
N PHE A 270 -15.19 5.25 22.96
CA PHE A 270 -15.64 6.54 23.52
C PHE A 270 -16.81 6.38 24.47
N ALA A 271 -17.77 5.49 24.16
CA ALA A 271 -18.88 5.18 25.07
C ALA A 271 -18.39 4.54 26.38
N ASP A 272 -17.41 3.64 26.34
CA ASP A 272 -16.81 3.03 27.53
C ASP A 272 -16.16 4.07 28.45
N ILE A 273 -15.49 5.09 27.88
CA ILE A 273 -14.92 6.21 28.65
C ILE A 273 -16.04 7.03 29.30
N GLY A 274 -17.02 7.46 28.51
CA GLY A 274 -18.14 8.27 28.99
C GLY A 274 -18.97 7.58 30.11
N ASN A 275 -19.03 6.27 30.09
CA ASN A 275 -19.73 5.47 31.12
C ASN A 275 -18.86 5.07 32.33
N GLY A 276 -17.59 5.54 32.40
CA GLY A 276 -16.65 5.19 33.47
C GLY A 276 -16.21 3.72 33.50
N GLN A 277 -16.53 2.93 32.46
CA GLN A 277 -16.20 1.50 32.36
C GLN A 277 -14.72 1.24 32.04
N ALA A 278 -14.00 2.29 31.67
CA ALA A 278 -12.58 2.22 31.33
C ALA A 278 -11.71 1.81 32.54
N ALA A 279 -12.04 2.23 33.76
CA ALA A 279 -11.17 2.15 34.94
C ALA A 279 -10.74 0.74 35.39
N SER A 280 -11.42 -0.33 34.93
CA SER A 280 -11.17 -1.73 35.36
C SER A 280 -10.39 -2.57 34.34
N ARG A 281 -9.90 -1.99 33.26
CA ARG A 281 -9.30 -2.73 32.14
C ARG A 281 -7.75 -2.73 32.16
N PRO A 282 -7.08 -3.71 31.53
CA PRO A 282 -5.63 -3.79 31.55
C PRO A 282 -4.98 -2.60 30.82
N VAL A 283 -3.91 -2.06 31.40
CA VAL A 283 -3.11 -0.96 30.82
C VAL A 283 -1.96 -1.55 30.01
N MET A 284 -1.78 -1.07 28.78
CA MET A 284 -0.59 -1.37 28.01
C MET A 284 0.60 -0.64 28.65
N ALA A 285 1.69 -1.36 28.97
CA ALA A 285 2.87 -0.74 29.57
C ALA A 285 3.30 0.47 28.75
N SER A 286 3.37 1.64 29.39
CA SER A 286 3.82 2.86 28.78
C SER A 286 5.29 2.73 28.41
N VAL A 287 5.63 3.00 27.17
CA VAL A 287 7.03 3.12 26.73
C VAL A 287 7.52 4.50 27.19
N GLN A 288 7.98 4.59 28.44
CA GLN A 288 8.71 5.77 28.87
C GLN A 288 10.02 5.81 28.09
N PRO A 289 10.45 6.96 27.57
CA PRO A 289 11.79 7.09 27.05
C PRO A 289 12.77 6.81 28.20
N SER A 290 13.48 5.68 28.11
CA SER A 290 14.62 5.46 29.00
C SER A 290 15.56 6.63 28.78
N ALA A 291 15.78 7.44 29.83
CA ALA A 291 16.85 8.40 29.86
C ALA A 291 18.16 7.59 29.80
N SER A 292 18.59 7.33 28.57
CA SER A 292 19.85 6.61 28.34
C SER A 292 20.98 7.54 28.70
N SER A 293 21.61 7.25 29.81
CA SER A 293 23.01 7.62 30.04
C SER A 293 23.81 7.21 28.78
N HIS A 294 24.51 8.19 28.23
CA HIS A 294 25.47 8.05 27.15
C HIS A 294 26.50 6.96 27.49
N SER A 295 26.58 5.94 26.67
CA SER A 295 27.82 5.24 26.27
C SER A 295 27.56 3.76 25.99
N ALA A 296 27.30 3.43 24.74
CA ALA A 296 27.79 2.24 24.05
C ALA A 296 27.32 2.29 22.58
N GLN A 297 28.21 2.76 21.75
CA GLN A 297 28.09 2.59 20.29
C GLN A 297 28.05 1.09 20.00
N PRO A 298 27.09 0.56 19.25
CA PRO A 298 27.13 -0.82 18.80
C PRO A 298 28.31 -0.98 17.83
N GLN A 299 29.31 -1.73 18.24
CA GLN A 299 30.34 -2.19 17.32
C GLN A 299 29.68 -3.12 16.30
N ALA A 300 29.93 -2.88 15.02
CA ALA A 300 29.55 -3.76 13.95
C ALA A 300 30.15 -5.16 14.18
N PRO A 301 29.44 -6.26 13.87
CA PRO A 301 30.03 -7.60 13.96
C PRO A 301 31.20 -7.70 12.98
N VAL A 302 32.37 -7.94 13.52
CA VAL A 302 33.59 -8.22 12.75
C VAL A 302 33.44 -9.63 12.18
N TYR A 303 33.22 -9.74 10.89
CA TYR A 303 33.40 -11.02 10.20
C TYR A 303 34.89 -11.32 10.10
N ALA A 304 35.33 -12.40 10.74
CA ALA A 304 36.68 -12.92 10.65
C ALA A 304 36.99 -13.27 9.18
N THR A 305 37.89 -12.49 8.58
CA THR A 305 38.53 -12.83 7.31
C THR A 305 39.76 -13.68 7.61
N SER A 306 39.77 -14.90 7.10
CA SER A 306 40.96 -15.75 7.09
C SER A 306 42.07 -15.13 6.23
N PRO A 307 43.35 -15.32 6.61
CA PRO A 307 44.46 -14.68 5.91
C PRO A 307 44.83 -15.48 4.63
N SER A 308 44.88 -14.79 3.50
CA SER A 308 45.60 -15.27 2.32
C SER A 308 46.75 -14.32 2.00
N ALA A 309 47.88 -14.98 1.78
CA ALA A 309 49.23 -14.49 1.63
C ALA A 309 49.45 -13.29 0.70
N ALA A 310 50.38 -12.43 1.12
CA ALA A 310 51.04 -11.45 0.27
C ALA A 310 52.04 -12.10 -0.70
N PRO A 311 52.41 -11.43 -1.82
CA PRO A 311 53.76 -10.87 -1.80
C PRO A 311 53.95 -9.45 -2.42
N ALA A 312 54.83 -8.74 -1.73
CA ALA A 312 55.95 -7.89 -2.20
C ALA A 312 55.75 -6.78 -3.26
N ALA A 313 55.94 -5.58 -2.76
CA ALA A 313 56.80 -4.48 -3.17
C ALA A 313 57.00 -4.09 -4.65
N ALA A 314 56.68 -2.83 -4.99
CA ALA A 314 57.67 -1.88 -5.49
C ALA A 314 57.09 -0.48 -5.82
N THR A 315 57.69 0.52 -5.23
CA THR A 315 58.22 1.80 -5.73
C THR A 315 57.29 2.93 -6.15
N ALA A 316 57.42 3.97 -5.32
CA ALA A 316 57.64 5.41 -5.61
C ALA A 316 56.69 6.19 -6.59
N ALA A 317 56.25 7.31 -6.02
CA ALA A 317 55.58 8.49 -6.60
C ALA A 317 56.44 9.21 -7.67
N PRO A 318 55.85 10.16 -8.43
CA PRO A 318 55.82 11.53 -7.87
C PRO A 318 54.52 12.34 -8.11
N GLN A 319 54.41 13.35 -7.29
CA GLN A 319 53.45 14.47 -7.34
C GLN A 319 53.57 15.32 -8.59
N GLN A 320 52.47 15.82 -9.10
CA GLN A 320 52.43 17.14 -9.78
C GLN A 320 51.03 17.79 -9.61
N SER A 321 51.02 18.84 -8.84
CA SER A 321 50.61 20.23 -9.01
C SER A 321 49.30 20.54 -9.75
N ASN A 322 48.38 21.16 -9.01
CA ASN A 322 47.29 22.01 -9.46
C ASN A 322 47.78 23.23 -10.26
N PRO A 323 46.94 23.77 -11.13
CA PRO A 323 46.70 25.21 -11.08
C PRO A 323 45.24 25.61 -10.86
N ALA A 324 45.10 26.73 -10.17
CA ALA A 324 43.88 27.41 -9.78
C ALA A 324 43.25 28.24 -10.95
N PRO A 325 42.13 28.92 -10.71
CA PRO A 325 41.06 29.15 -11.68
C PRO A 325 41.24 30.44 -12.48
N VAL A 326 40.67 30.43 -13.69
CA VAL A 326 40.55 31.65 -14.52
C VAL A 326 39.10 32.12 -14.52
N MET A 327 38.91 33.34 -14.06
CA MET A 327 37.70 34.16 -14.21
C MET A 327 37.56 34.65 -15.67
N ALA A 328 36.36 34.60 -16.22
CA ALA A 328 35.93 35.47 -17.32
C ALA A 328 34.41 35.46 -17.38
N SER A 329 33.81 36.52 -17.05
CA SER A 329 33.32 37.70 -17.78
C SER A 329 31.88 37.56 -18.21
N ALA A 330 31.02 38.45 -17.69
CA ALA A 330 29.59 38.61 -17.95
C ALA A 330 29.31 39.13 -19.41
N PRO A 331 28.08 38.90 -19.90
CA PRO A 331 27.64 39.41 -21.19
C PRO A 331 26.96 40.80 -21.08
N PRO A 332 26.81 41.51 -22.19
CA PRO A 332 26.17 42.82 -22.19
C PRO A 332 24.65 42.76 -22.36
N GLN A 333 24.03 43.72 -21.76
CA GLN A 333 22.63 44.14 -21.94
C GLN A 333 22.44 44.91 -23.24
N GLY A 334 21.27 44.82 -23.80
CA GLY A 334 20.71 45.70 -24.81
C GLY A 334 19.34 45.19 -25.19
N ASP A 335 18.32 45.83 -25.33
CA ASP A 335 17.72 47.13 -25.19
C ASP A 335 16.23 46.93 -25.52
N THR A 336 15.45 47.69 -24.86
CA THR A 336 14.02 47.96 -24.98
C THR A 336 13.49 48.21 -26.38
N ALA A 337 12.31 47.73 -26.74
CA ALA A 337 11.39 48.41 -27.65
C ALA A 337 9.91 48.18 -27.26
N THR A 338 9.26 49.29 -27.15
CA THR A 338 7.95 49.64 -26.65
C THR A 338 6.82 49.32 -27.65
N VAL A 339 5.64 49.06 -27.07
CA VAL A 339 4.28 48.98 -27.59
C VAL A 339 3.89 50.03 -28.62
N PRO A 340 2.87 49.87 -29.51
CA PRO A 340 1.51 50.21 -29.06
C PRO A 340 0.36 49.29 -29.55
N GLY A 341 -0.70 49.30 -28.77
CA GLY A 341 -1.96 48.63 -29.00
C GLY A 341 -2.84 49.28 -30.08
N ARG A 342 -3.86 48.54 -30.46
CA ARG A 342 -5.11 49.11 -30.98
C ARG A 342 -6.31 48.20 -30.72
N SER A 343 -7.26 48.77 -30.00
CA SER A 343 -8.70 48.41 -29.98
C SER A 343 -9.33 48.43 -31.34
N GLY A 344 -10.33 47.63 -31.58
CA GLY A 344 -11.23 47.76 -32.71
C GLY A 344 -12.39 46.74 -32.64
N MET A 345 -13.51 47.22 -32.09
CA MET A 345 -14.85 46.65 -32.27
C MET A 345 -15.14 46.33 -33.73
N ILE A 346 -15.83 45.24 -34.01
CA ILE A 346 -16.98 45.25 -34.94
C ILE A 346 -18.02 44.23 -34.42
N ASP A 347 -19.14 44.79 -34.13
CA ASP A 347 -20.40 44.18 -33.75
C ASP A 347 -21.19 43.86 -35.04
N ASN A 348 -22.06 42.84 -34.93
CA ASN A 348 -23.29 42.69 -35.70
C ASN A 348 -23.23 42.20 -37.16
N ALA A 349 -23.70 41.01 -37.40
CA ALA A 349 -24.81 40.67 -38.31
C ALA A 349 -24.94 39.15 -38.49
N LEU A 350 -25.96 38.53 -38.10
CA LEU A 350 -27.04 37.94 -38.85
C LEU A 350 -27.86 36.98 -37.99
N ARG A 351 -29.01 37.43 -37.65
CA ARG A 351 -30.14 36.62 -37.22
C ARG A 351 -30.72 35.89 -38.46
N HIS A 352 -31.34 34.77 -38.16
CA HIS A 352 -32.20 33.91 -38.98
C HIS A 352 -31.49 32.74 -39.70
N LEU A 353 -31.62 31.57 -39.07
CA LEU A 353 -32.25 30.41 -39.66
C LEU A 353 -32.49 29.35 -38.57
N SER A 354 -33.65 28.75 -38.60
CA SER A 354 -34.36 27.95 -37.59
C SER A 354 -33.59 26.71 -37.08
N PRO A 355 -33.83 26.32 -35.81
CA PRO A 355 -33.19 25.15 -35.19
C PRO A 355 -34.14 23.95 -35.22
N VAL A 356 -34.02 23.09 -36.22
CA VAL A 356 -34.51 21.70 -36.09
C VAL A 356 -33.50 20.82 -36.85
N GLY A 357 -32.76 19.99 -36.16
CA GLY A 357 -31.93 18.98 -36.78
C GLY A 357 -30.54 18.74 -36.10
N ARG A 358 -30.19 19.49 -35.04
CA ARG A 358 -28.87 19.33 -34.41
C ARG A 358 -28.90 18.81 -32.96
N ALA A 359 -30.08 18.63 -32.38
CA ALA A 359 -30.24 18.14 -31.02
C ALA A 359 -30.20 16.61 -30.90
N GLU A 360 -30.66 15.89 -31.95
CA GLU A 360 -30.63 14.41 -31.88
C GLU A 360 -29.26 13.79 -32.16
N ALA A 361 -28.46 14.37 -33.06
CA ALA A 361 -27.09 13.89 -33.30
C ALA A 361 -26.12 14.19 -32.13
N ALA A 362 -26.34 15.26 -31.37
CA ALA A 362 -25.54 15.59 -30.20
C ALA A 362 -25.89 14.77 -28.95
N THR A 363 -27.15 14.32 -28.84
CA THR A 363 -27.61 13.41 -27.77
C THR A 363 -27.13 11.99 -28.03
N ALA A 364 -27.18 11.50 -29.27
CA ALA A 364 -26.67 10.18 -29.67
C ALA A 364 -25.12 10.11 -29.52
N ALA A 365 -24.39 11.18 -29.88
CA ALA A 365 -22.95 11.24 -29.69
C ALA A 365 -22.53 11.40 -28.19
N ARG A 366 -23.39 11.94 -27.34
CA ARG A 366 -23.16 12.00 -25.88
C ARG A 366 -23.51 10.69 -25.17
N GLU A 367 -24.44 9.91 -25.67
CA GLU A 367 -24.77 8.58 -25.11
C GLU A 367 -23.72 7.53 -25.48
N THR A 368 -23.08 7.59 -26.66
CA THR A 368 -22.04 6.65 -27.06
C THR A 368 -20.67 6.96 -26.41
N ALA A 369 -20.39 8.19 -25.97
CA ALA A 369 -19.17 8.54 -25.21
C ALA A 369 -19.20 8.10 -23.75
N GLY A 370 -20.31 7.54 -23.26
CA GLY A 370 -20.51 7.11 -21.87
C GLY A 370 -20.42 5.61 -21.63
N GLU A 371 -20.31 4.77 -22.66
CA GLU A 371 -20.48 3.32 -22.53
C GLU A 371 -19.17 2.50 -22.52
N ASP A 372 -18.01 3.11 -22.41
CA ASP A 372 -16.71 2.42 -22.45
C ASP A 372 -16.20 1.95 -21.07
N TRP A 373 -16.99 2.08 -20.01
CA TRP A 373 -16.62 1.58 -18.70
C TRP A 373 -16.77 0.07 -18.65
N SER A 374 -15.87 -0.57 -17.91
CA SER A 374 -15.83 -2.02 -17.77
C SER A 374 -15.85 -2.42 -16.30
N ILE A 375 -16.25 -3.66 -16.03
CA ILE A 375 -16.17 -4.29 -14.73
C ILE A 375 -15.17 -5.43 -14.84
N GLN A 376 -14.06 -5.37 -14.09
CA GLN A 376 -13.11 -6.46 -13.96
C GLN A 376 -13.54 -7.36 -12.79
N LEU A 377 -13.75 -8.64 -13.08
CA LEU A 377 -14.15 -9.67 -12.11
C LEU A 377 -12.95 -10.32 -11.41
N GLY A 378 -11.74 -10.11 -11.95
CA GLY A 378 -10.52 -10.64 -11.40
C GLY A 378 -9.40 -10.78 -12.43
N ALA A 379 -8.24 -11.24 -11.95
CA ALA A 379 -7.09 -11.61 -12.78
C ALA A 379 -6.64 -13.02 -12.40
N PHE A 380 -6.54 -13.92 -13.38
CA PHE A 380 -6.39 -15.37 -13.18
C PHE A 380 -5.17 -15.91 -13.91
N ARG A 381 -4.54 -16.95 -13.39
CA ARG A 381 -3.39 -17.61 -14.04
C ARG A 381 -3.78 -18.46 -15.25
N ALA A 382 -5.03 -18.88 -15.34
CA ALA A 382 -5.58 -19.68 -16.46
C ALA A 382 -6.75 -18.94 -17.10
N GLU A 383 -6.84 -19.00 -18.43
CA GLU A 383 -7.93 -18.44 -19.22
C GLU A 383 -9.28 -19.04 -18.81
N SER A 384 -9.34 -20.36 -18.64
CA SER A 384 -10.54 -21.08 -18.20
C SER A 384 -11.08 -20.58 -16.85
N ALA A 385 -10.21 -20.16 -15.92
CA ALA A 385 -10.62 -19.58 -14.65
C ALA A 385 -11.22 -18.18 -14.82
N ALA A 386 -10.70 -17.37 -15.75
CA ALA A 386 -11.27 -16.07 -16.09
C ALA A 386 -12.66 -16.22 -16.72
N GLU A 387 -12.83 -17.18 -17.64
CA GLU A 387 -14.13 -17.51 -18.23
C GLU A 387 -15.14 -18.02 -17.19
N GLN A 388 -14.69 -18.85 -16.24
CA GLN A 388 -15.55 -19.33 -15.16
C GLN A 388 -16.04 -18.20 -14.27
N ALA A 389 -15.18 -17.23 -13.94
CA ALA A 389 -15.57 -16.03 -13.21
C ALA A 389 -16.63 -15.22 -13.97
N ILE A 390 -16.48 -15.06 -15.28
CA ILE A 390 -17.48 -14.42 -16.14
C ILE A 390 -18.81 -15.18 -16.12
N ARG A 391 -18.78 -16.50 -16.31
CA ARG A 391 -20.00 -17.34 -16.26
C ARG A 391 -20.72 -17.20 -14.92
N HIS A 392 -19.99 -17.20 -13.82
CA HIS A 392 -20.55 -17.03 -12.49
C HIS A 392 -21.19 -15.64 -12.32
N ALA A 393 -20.51 -14.57 -12.72
CA ALA A 393 -21.03 -13.21 -12.63
C ALA A 393 -22.29 -13.00 -13.49
N THR A 394 -22.37 -13.59 -14.69
CA THR A 394 -23.52 -13.42 -15.59
C THR A 394 -24.80 -14.12 -15.11
N SER A 395 -24.75 -14.91 -14.05
CA SER A 395 -25.94 -15.37 -13.34
C SER A 395 -26.71 -14.23 -12.65
N VAL A 396 -26.02 -13.10 -12.34
CA VAL A 396 -26.61 -11.92 -11.72
C VAL A 396 -27.32 -11.06 -12.77
N THR A 397 -28.58 -10.72 -12.53
CA THR A 397 -29.44 -10.00 -13.49
C THR A 397 -28.84 -8.66 -13.93
N ALA A 398 -28.18 -7.94 -13.05
CA ALA A 398 -27.60 -6.61 -13.31
C ALA A 398 -26.50 -6.62 -14.40
N VAL A 399 -25.92 -7.77 -14.71
CA VAL A 399 -24.87 -7.91 -15.74
C VAL A 399 -25.23 -8.91 -16.84
N ARG A 400 -26.44 -9.43 -16.80
CA ARG A 400 -26.92 -10.36 -17.82
C ARG A 400 -26.99 -9.67 -19.19
N GLY A 401 -26.41 -10.30 -20.22
CA GLY A 401 -26.42 -9.76 -21.59
C GLY A 401 -25.32 -8.72 -21.88
N LYS A 402 -24.51 -8.34 -20.90
CA LYS A 402 -23.35 -7.47 -21.14
C LYS A 402 -22.25 -8.21 -21.89
N PRO A 403 -21.54 -7.54 -22.82
CA PRO A 403 -20.41 -8.14 -23.53
C PRO A 403 -19.32 -8.59 -22.56
N ARG A 404 -18.63 -9.68 -22.92
CA ARG A 404 -17.65 -10.40 -22.10
C ARG A 404 -16.33 -10.39 -22.82
N GLU A 405 -15.25 -10.19 -22.06
CA GLU A 405 -13.90 -10.20 -22.63
C GLU A 405 -12.93 -10.85 -21.64
N VAL A 406 -12.05 -11.72 -22.13
CA VAL A 406 -10.89 -12.21 -21.39
C VAL A 406 -9.65 -11.61 -22.05
N LEU A 407 -9.02 -10.66 -21.37
CA LEU A 407 -7.76 -10.11 -21.82
C LEU A 407 -6.62 -11.06 -21.47
N ALA A 408 -5.89 -11.51 -22.49
CA ALA A 408 -4.68 -12.29 -22.33
C ALA A 408 -3.54 -11.42 -21.75
N PRO A 409 -2.58 -12.03 -21.03
CA PRO A 409 -1.41 -11.31 -20.51
C PRO A 409 -0.57 -10.73 -21.63
N ALA A 410 -0.04 -9.52 -21.44
CA ALA A 410 0.83 -8.87 -22.42
C ALA A 410 2.15 -9.65 -22.60
N LYS A 411 2.71 -9.62 -23.83
CA LYS A 411 4.00 -10.23 -24.12
C LYS A 411 5.09 -9.53 -23.29
N GLY A 412 5.81 -10.31 -22.45
CA GLY A 412 6.88 -9.77 -21.59
C GLY A 412 6.47 -9.49 -20.14
N GLU A 413 5.19 -9.63 -19.78
CA GLU A 413 4.74 -9.52 -18.39
C GLU A 413 5.24 -10.74 -17.58
N SER A 414 5.99 -10.48 -16.50
CA SER A 414 6.51 -11.54 -15.60
C SER A 414 5.40 -12.28 -14.84
N ASN A 415 4.22 -11.67 -14.72
CA ASN A 415 3.06 -12.23 -14.05
C ASN A 415 1.91 -12.40 -15.06
N ARG A 416 1.92 -13.52 -15.80
CA ARG A 416 0.97 -13.82 -16.88
C ARG A 416 -0.43 -14.06 -16.30
N LEU A 417 -1.28 -13.03 -16.27
CA LEU A 417 -2.64 -13.10 -15.75
C LEU A 417 -3.68 -12.75 -16.81
N TYR A 418 -4.67 -13.64 -16.97
CA TYR A 418 -5.88 -13.42 -17.77
C TYR A 418 -6.85 -12.57 -16.96
N ARG A 419 -7.36 -11.48 -17.54
CA ARG A 419 -8.32 -10.56 -16.88
C ARG A 419 -9.71 -10.81 -17.39
N ALA A 420 -10.64 -11.12 -16.48
CA ALA A 420 -12.05 -11.35 -16.79
C ALA A 420 -12.82 -10.02 -16.73
N LEU A 421 -13.42 -9.60 -17.83
CA LEU A 421 -14.10 -8.32 -17.99
C LEU A 421 -15.55 -8.48 -18.44
N LEU A 422 -16.38 -7.57 -17.96
CA LEU A 422 -17.68 -7.23 -18.53
C LEU A 422 -17.58 -5.80 -19.03
N THR A 423 -17.98 -5.52 -20.27
CA THR A 423 -17.73 -4.26 -20.96
C THR A 423 -19.03 -3.53 -21.33
N HIS A 424 -18.90 -2.32 -21.90
CA HIS A 424 -20.01 -1.49 -22.36
C HIS A 424 -20.98 -1.08 -21.24
N PHE A 425 -20.44 -0.42 -20.21
CA PHE A 425 -21.23 0.23 -19.18
C PHE A 425 -21.06 1.74 -19.23
N SER A 426 -22.10 2.47 -18.84
CA SER A 426 -21.93 3.82 -18.34
C SER A 426 -21.23 3.79 -16.97
N GLN A 427 -20.61 4.88 -16.53
CA GLN A 427 -19.96 4.94 -15.20
C GLN A 427 -20.91 4.53 -14.06
N LYS A 428 -22.12 5.11 -14.05
CA LYS A 428 -23.16 4.80 -13.05
C LYS A 428 -23.62 3.33 -13.16
N GLY A 429 -23.76 2.83 -14.40
CA GLY A 429 -24.14 1.44 -14.67
C GLY A 429 -23.10 0.44 -14.16
N ALA A 430 -21.82 0.69 -14.40
CA ALA A 430 -20.73 -0.14 -13.88
C ALA A 430 -20.69 -0.16 -12.35
N GLN A 431 -20.87 1.00 -11.71
CA GLN A 431 -20.91 1.10 -10.24
C GLN A 431 -22.09 0.35 -9.64
N ALA A 432 -23.29 0.54 -10.20
CA ALA A 432 -24.50 -0.14 -9.75
C ALA A 432 -24.40 -1.66 -9.94
N ALA A 433 -23.95 -2.11 -11.11
CA ALA A 433 -23.80 -3.53 -11.41
C ALA A 433 -22.73 -4.21 -10.55
N CYS A 434 -21.60 -3.54 -10.28
CA CYS A 434 -20.57 -4.02 -9.35
C CYS A 434 -21.10 -4.08 -7.91
N GLY A 435 -21.93 -3.13 -7.49
CA GLY A 435 -22.64 -3.18 -6.22
C GLY A 435 -23.55 -4.41 -6.07
N GLU A 436 -24.30 -4.78 -7.12
CA GLU A 436 -25.15 -5.98 -7.11
C GLU A 436 -24.32 -7.28 -7.11
N LEU A 437 -23.19 -7.30 -7.83
CA LEU A 437 -22.25 -8.42 -7.79
C LEU A 437 -21.68 -8.62 -6.37
N HIS A 438 -21.29 -7.54 -5.69
CA HIS A 438 -20.78 -7.59 -4.32
C HIS A 438 -21.83 -8.12 -3.33
N LYS A 439 -23.12 -7.76 -3.49
CA LYS A 439 -24.21 -8.32 -2.66
C LYS A 439 -24.36 -9.84 -2.82
N LYS A 440 -23.93 -10.38 -3.95
CA LYS A 440 -23.90 -11.82 -4.24
C LYS A 440 -22.54 -12.49 -3.91
N GLY A 441 -21.62 -11.77 -3.26
CA GLY A 441 -20.30 -12.30 -2.92
C GLY A 441 -19.31 -12.37 -4.09
N ILE A 442 -19.64 -11.76 -5.23
CA ILE A 442 -18.78 -11.76 -6.42
C ILE A 442 -17.90 -10.50 -6.40
N ALA A 443 -16.58 -10.69 -6.31
CA ALA A 443 -15.62 -9.61 -6.35
C ALA A 443 -15.62 -8.93 -7.73
N CYS A 444 -15.61 -7.59 -7.74
CA CYS A 444 -15.48 -6.81 -8.97
C CYS A 444 -14.84 -5.44 -8.72
N THR A 445 -14.29 -4.89 -9.78
CA THR A 445 -13.68 -3.54 -9.80
C THR A 445 -14.14 -2.80 -11.03
N VAL A 446 -14.61 -1.55 -10.86
CA VAL A 446 -15.00 -0.69 -11.98
C VAL A 446 -13.76 -0.11 -12.64
N VAL A 447 -13.64 -0.28 -13.95
CA VAL A 447 -12.48 0.11 -14.75
C VAL A 447 -12.84 1.23 -15.71
N ARG A 448 -12.04 2.29 -15.71
CA ARG A 448 -12.24 3.46 -16.61
C ARG A 448 -11.94 3.12 -18.06
N PRO A 449 -12.55 3.84 -19.03
CA PRO A 449 -12.17 3.76 -20.43
C PRO A 449 -10.66 3.97 -20.62
N GLY A 450 -10.03 3.12 -21.42
CA GLY A 450 -8.59 3.21 -21.73
C GLY A 450 -7.62 2.68 -20.68
N ALA A 451 -8.03 2.41 -19.44
CA ALA A 451 -7.14 1.91 -18.37
C ALA A 451 -6.54 0.53 -18.66
N LEU A 452 -7.17 -0.27 -19.50
CA LEU A 452 -6.74 -1.63 -19.88
C LEU A 452 -5.93 -1.67 -21.19
N ARG A 453 -5.91 -0.60 -21.98
CA ARG A 453 -5.19 -0.55 -23.27
C ARG A 453 -3.68 -0.23 -23.14
N VAL A 454 -3.21 0.12 -21.97
CA VAL A 454 -1.77 0.47 -21.75
C VAL A 454 -0.86 -0.77 -21.72
N ALA A 455 -1.41 -1.98 -21.70
CA ALA A 455 -0.63 -3.23 -21.65
C ALA A 455 -0.43 -3.91 -23.03
N SER A 456 -0.86 -3.28 -24.14
CA SER A 456 -0.81 -3.89 -25.48
C SER A 456 0.03 -3.10 -26.50
N ARG A 457 1.07 -2.37 -26.03
CA ARG A 457 2.12 -1.79 -26.89
C ARG A 457 3.50 -2.24 -26.45
#